data_c48d74cdc700eac77e23c392756bb6c8
#
_entry.id   c48d74cdc700eac77e23c392756bb6c8
#
_cell.length_a   1.000
_cell.length_b   1.000
_cell.length_c   1.000
_cell.angle_alpha   90.00
_cell.angle_beta   90.00
_cell.angle_gamma   90.00
#
_symmetry.space_group_name_H-M   'P 1'
#
loop_
_entity.id
_entity.type
_entity.pdbx_description
1 polymer ?
#
loop_
_entity_poly.entity_id
_entity_poly.type
_entity_poly.pdbx_seq_one_letter_code
_entity_poly.pdbx_strand_id
1 'polypeptide(L)'
;MTKRPKPPQNNTEALERYLGNVYPDGTPAEHLPIVQVVISLAYAVDDMPENSALWREYRAALQDLESLHTMEEEGLGEILTRLQTSHSD
;
A
#
# COMPACT_ATOMS: atom_id res chain seq x y z
N MET A 1 -23.47 -16.74 -15.40
CA MET A 1 -22.16 -16.30 -15.91
C MET A 1 -21.56 -15.25 -14.98
N THR A 2 -20.46 -15.60 -14.37
CA THR A 2 -19.79 -14.67 -13.46
C THR A 2 -19.02 -13.64 -14.28
N LYS A 3 -19.41 -12.39 -14.16
CA LYS A 3 -18.66 -11.32 -14.83
C LYS A 3 -17.38 -11.05 -14.06
N ARG A 4 -16.26 -11.22 -14.71
CA ARG A 4 -14.99 -10.81 -14.13
C ARG A 4 -14.95 -9.29 -14.10
N PRO A 5 -14.48 -8.70 -13.00
CA PRO A 5 -14.31 -7.25 -12.98
C PRO A 5 -13.31 -6.86 -14.08
N LYS A 6 -13.55 -5.70 -14.67
CA LYS A 6 -12.63 -5.20 -15.68
C LYS A 6 -11.26 -4.97 -15.04
N PRO A 7 -10.16 -5.29 -15.76
CA PRO A 7 -8.84 -4.95 -15.25
C PRO A 7 -8.70 -3.43 -15.12
N PRO A 8 -7.88 -2.95 -14.16
CA PRO A 8 -7.67 -1.52 -14.04
C PRO A 8 -6.99 -0.97 -15.29
N GLN A 9 -7.40 0.23 -15.70
CA GLN A 9 -6.88 0.86 -16.91
C GLN A 9 -5.57 1.60 -16.67
N ASN A 10 -5.29 1.95 -15.41
CA ASN A 10 -4.08 2.69 -15.05
C ASN A 10 -3.72 2.41 -13.60
N ASN A 11 -2.60 2.95 -13.16
CA ASN A 11 -2.11 2.73 -11.81
C ASN A 11 -3.00 3.35 -10.74
N THR A 12 -3.58 4.50 -11.05
CA THR A 12 -4.48 5.17 -10.11
C THR A 12 -5.71 4.32 -9.82
N GLU A 13 -6.32 3.76 -10.87
CA GLU A 13 -7.48 2.89 -10.70
C GLU A 13 -7.13 1.61 -9.95
N ALA A 14 -5.98 1.01 -10.28
CA ALA A 14 -5.52 -0.19 -9.59
C ALA A 14 -5.30 0.07 -8.11
N LEU A 15 -4.70 1.21 -7.80
CA LEU A 15 -4.46 1.61 -6.42
C LEU A 15 -5.76 1.86 -5.66
N GLU A 16 -6.73 2.50 -6.28
CA GLU A 16 -8.03 2.74 -5.65
C GLU A 16 -8.72 1.44 -5.28
N ARG A 17 -8.66 0.44 -6.17
CA ARG A 17 -9.22 -0.88 -5.88
C ARG A 17 -8.50 -1.56 -4.73
N TYR A 18 -7.17 -1.46 -4.73
CA TYR A 18 -6.36 -2.02 -3.66
C TYR A 18 -6.72 -1.38 -2.32
N LEU A 19 -6.80 -0.05 -2.27
CA LEU A 19 -7.14 0.66 -1.05
C LEU A 19 -8.54 0.33 -0.56
N GLY A 20 -9.49 0.16 -1.47
CA GLY A 20 -10.85 -0.23 -1.12
C GLY A 20 -10.91 -1.61 -0.49
N ASN A 21 -10.05 -2.53 -0.90
CA ASN A 21 -9.97 -3.86 -0.34
C ASN A 21 -9.23 -3.89 1.00
N VAL A 22 -8.18 -3.09 1.12
CA VAL A 22 -7.34 -3.05 2.32
C VAL A 22 -7.99 -2.26 3.44
N TYR A 23 -8.68 -1.18 3.08
CA TYR A 23 -9.32 -0.29 4.04
C TYR A 23 -10.81 -0.14 3.74
N PRO A 24 -11.61 -1.21 3.92
CA PRO A 24 -13.03 -1.15 3.57
C PRO A 24 -13.82 -0.12 4.40
N ASP A 25 -13.35 0.19 5.59
CA ASP A 25 -13.99 1.17 6.48
C ASP A 25 -13.31 2.53 6.46
N GLY A 26 -12.40 2.74 5.52
CA GLY A 26 -11.66 3.98 5.39
C GLY A 26 -10.24 3.88 5.91
N THR A 27 -9.41 4.82 5.50
CA THR A 27 -7.99 4.82 5.86
C THR A 27 -7.79 5.33 7.29
N PRO A 28 -7.08 4.58 8.16
CA PRO A 28 -6.74 5.06 9.49
C PRO A 28 -5.91 6.34 9.42
N ALA A 29 -6.07 7.21 10.42
CA ALA A 29 -5.35 8.48 10.45
C ALA A 29 -3.83 8.30 10.37
N GLU A 30 -3.30 7.25 11.01
CA GLU A 30 -1.87 6.96 11.01
C GLU A 30 -1.33 6.61 9.64
N HIS A 31 -2.19 6.12 8.75
CA HIS A 31 -1.79 5.69 7.40
C HIS A 31 -2.03 6.77 6.35
N LEU A 32 -2.70 7.85 6.69
CA LEU A 32 -3.04 8.91 5.72
C LEU A 32 -1.82 9.47 5.00
N PRO A 33 -0.72 9.80 5.68
CA PRO A 33 0.44 10.37 4.98
C PRO A 33 1.01 9.45 3.91
N ILE A 34 1.21 8.17 4.22
CA ILE A 34 1.78 7.24 3.24
C ILE A 34 0.79 6.95 2.12
N VAL A 35 -0.49 6.83 2.43
CA VAL A 35 -1.52 6.64 1.41
C VAL A 35 -1.55 7.83 0.45
N GLN A 36 -1.43 9.04 0.96
CA GLN A 36 -1.42 10.24 0.14
C GLN A 36 -0.21 10.27 -0.81
N VAL A 37 0.97 9.88 -0.30
CA VAL A 37 2.18 9.79 -1.12
C VAL A 37 1.98 8.79 -2.25
N VAL A 38 1.46 7.61 -1.94
CA VAL A 38 1.25 6.56 -2.96
C VAL A 38 0.24 7.03 -4.01
N ILE A 39 -0.84 7.67 -3.61
CA ILE A 39 -1.83 8.19 -4.55
C ILE A 39 -1.21 9.23 -5.48
N SER A 40 -0.44 10.17 -4.92
CA SER A 40 0.22 11.21 -5.69
C SER A 40 1.19 10.61 -6.71
N LEU A 41 1.95 9.61 -6.30
CA LEU A 41 2.89 8.93 -7.19
C LEU A 41 2.17 8.14 -8.28
N ALA A 42 1.03 7.52 -7.97
CA ALA A 42 0.24 6.80 -8.97
C ALA A 42 -0.23 7.76 -10.07
N TYR A 43 -0.72 8.94 -9.69
CA TYR A 43 -1.11 9.95 -10.66
C TYR A 43 0.07 10.40 -11.50
N ALA A 44 1.23 10.63 -10.87
CA ALA A 44 2.43 11.07 -11.58
C ALA A 44 2.90 10.05 -12.59
N VAL A 45 2.90 8.75 -12.22
CA VAL A 45 3.29 7.66 -13.11
C VAL A 45 2.31 7.55 -14.29
N ASP A 46 1.01 7.69 -14.03
CA ASP A 46 0.01 7.62 -15.10
C ASP A 46 0.16 8.80 -16.07
N ASP A 47 0.56 9.96 -15.56
CA ASP A 47 0.78 11.15 -16.38
C ASP A 47 2.08 11.07 -17.19
N MET A 48 3.13 10.48 -16.61
CA MET A 48 4.43 10.35 -17.27
C MET A 48 4.93 8.90 -17.19
N PRO A 49 4.29 7.98 -17.92
CA PRO A 49 4.62 6.56 -17.81
C PRO A 49 6.02 6.19 -18.30
N GLU A 50 6.67 7.05 -19.06
CA GLU A 50 8.03 6.84 -19.54
C GLU A 50 9.09 7.24 -18.50
N ASN A 51 8.69 7.84 -17.39
CA ASN A 51 9.63 8.30 -16.37
C ASN A 51 9.97 7.18 -15.40
N SER A 52 11.12 6.54 -15.61
CA SER A 52 11.53 5.39 -14.80
C SER A 52 11.78 5.75 -13.33
N ALA A 53 12.19 6.99 -13.05
CA ALA A 53 12.40 7.43 -11.67
C ALA A 53 11.09 7.45 -10.88
N LEU A 54 10.00 7.90 -11.52
CA LEU A 54 8.69 7.90 -10.89
C LEU A 54 8.21 6.46 -10.60
N TRP A 55 8.43 5.54 -11.51
CA TRP A 55 8.08 4.14 -11.30
C TRP A 55 8.81 3.56 -10.09
N ARG A 56 10.08 3.89 -9.96
CA ARG A 56 10.90 3.42 -8.85
C ARG A 56 10.37 3.95 -7.52
N GLU A 57 10.05 5.23 -7.48
CA GLU A 57 9.51 5.84 -6.27
C GLU A 57 8.12 5.31 -5.93
N TYR A 58 7.28 5.10 -6.94
CA TYR A 58 5.95 4.54 -6.75
C TYR A 58 6.04 3.14 -6.16
N ARG A 59 6.90 2.30 -6.71
CA ARG A 59 7.08 0.94 -6.21
C ARG A 59 7.56 0.93 -4.76
N ALA A 60 8.51 1.80 -4.45
CA ALA A 60 9.04 1.89 -3.09
C ALA A 60 7.95 2.32 -2.10
N ALA A 61 7.18 3.34 -2.46
CA ALA A 61 6.10 3.82 -1.61
C ALA A 61 5.01 2.76 -1.44
N LEU A 62 4.68 2.04 -2.51
CA LEU A 62 3.67 0.98 -2.45
C LEU A 62 4.14 -0.16 -1.54
N GLN A 63 5.42 -0.51 -1.61
CA GLN A 63 6.00 -1.50 -0.72
C GLN A 63 5.92 -1.08 0.74
N ASP A 64 6.20 0.20 1.02
CA ASP A 64 6.09 0.74 2.37
C ASP A 64 4.67 0.63 2.89
N LEU A 65 3.69 0.92 2.04
CA LEU A 65 2.28 0.83 2.40
C LEU A 65 1.89 -0.63 2.69
N GLU A 66 2.32 -1.55 1.84
CA GLU A 66 2.05 -2.97 2.04
C GLU A 66 2.66 -3.49 3.33
N SER A 67 3.88 -3.07 3.64
CA SER A 67 4.57 -3.47 4.86
C SER A 67 3.83 -2.95 6.09
N LEU A 68 3.37 -1.72 6.04
CA LEU A 68 2.63 -1.12 7.15
C LEU A 68 1.32 -1.87 7.40
N HIS A 69 0.60 -2.19 6.32
CA HIS A 69 -0.64 -2.93 6.42
C HIS A 69 -0.42 -4.34 6.98
N THR A 70 0.63 -5.02 6.51
CA THR A 70 0.97 -6.37 6.98
C THR A 70 1.31 -6.36 8.46
N MET A 71 2.05 -5.35 8.92
CA MET A 71 2.37 -5.21 10.33
C MET A 71 1.11 -5.09 11.18
N GLU A 72 0.13 -4.33 10.72
CA GLU A 72 -1.12 -4.18 11.45
C GLU A 72 -1.95 -5.45 11.45
N GLU A 73 -1.97 -6.19 10.34
CA GLU A 73 -2.68 -7.48 10.27
C GLU A 73 -2.08 -8.52 11.20
N GLU A 74 -0.75 -8.58 11.28
CA GLU A 74 -0.07 -9.53 12.16
C GLU A 74 -0.26 -9.16 13.62
N GLY A 75 -0.54 -7.89 13.89
CA GLY A 75 -0.77 -7.42 15.23
C GLY A 75 0.50 -7.04 15.96
N LEU A 76 0.37 -6.05 16.82
CA LEU A 76 1.49 -5.58 17.63
C LEU A 76 1.98 -6.65 18.60
N GLY A 77 1.07 -7.50 19.08
CA GLY A 77 1.43 -8.56 20.01
C GLY A 77 2.48 -9.52 19.46
N GLU A 78 2.34 -9.88 18.18
CA GLU A 78 3.30 -10.76 17.54
C GLU A 78 4.65 -10.10 17.36
N ILE A 79 4.64 -8.83 16.99
CA ILE A 79 5.88 -8.05 16.84
C ILE A 79 6.58 -7.92 18.19
N LEU A 80 5.83 -7.63 19.24
CA LEU A 80 6.37 -7.52 20.60
C LEU A 80 6.95 -8.85 21.06
N THR A 81 6.31 -9.96 20.72
CA THR A 81 6.80 -11.28 21.07
C THR A 81 8.16 -11.54 20.40
N ARG A 82 8.31 -11.16 19.14
CA ARG A 82 9.58 -11.30 18.43
C ARG A 82 10.67 -10.45 19.06
N LEU A 83 10.34 -9.23 19.44
CA LEU A 83 11.29 -8.34 20.09
C LEU A 83 11.72 -8.86 21.44
N GLN A 84 10.77 -9.39 22.23
CA GLN A 84 11.08 -9.98 23.52
C GLN A 84 11.98 -11.19 23.39
N THR A 85 11.73 -12.01 22.39
CA THR A 85 12.57 -13.18 22.11
C THR A 85 13.98 -12.76 21.76
N SER A 86 14.13 -11.66 21.03
CA SER A 86 15.45 -11.12 20.69
C SER A 86 16.20 -10.61 21.91
N HIS A 87 15.50 -10.17 22.93
CA HIS A 87 16.08 -9.59 24.12
C HIS A 87 16.33 -10.59 25.24
N SER A 88 15.85 -11.81 25.11
CA SER A 88 15.95 -12.79 26.18
C SER A 88 17.25 -13.60 26.18
N ASP A 89 18.22 -13.18 25.46
CA ASP A 89 19.54 -13.83 25.45
C ASP A 89 20.38 -13.43 26.65
#